data_d37d8a9e9797df78226481e77162b286
#
_entry.id   d37d8a9e9797df78226481e77162b286
#
_cell.length_a   1.000
_cell.length_b   1.000
_cell.length_c   1.000
_cell.angle_alpha   90.00
_cell.angle_beta   90.00
_cell.angle_gamma   90.00
#
_symmetry.space_group_name_H-M   'P 1'
#
loop_
_entity.id
_entity.type
_entity.pdbx_description
1 polymer ?
#
loop_
_entity_poly.entity_id
_entity_poly.type
_entity_poly.pdbx_seq_one_letter_code
_entity_poly.pdbx_strand_id
1 'polypeptide(L)'
;MSFDILLQNTETDITERWVHSSETLTADNGKEQRISLASLPKRSWSGSFFFNDQGEIRRHVATMFHKFSTSFNWPLWTEQTKLKAAVAIGANALVCNTTRSDLREGALAILLEGTKYEVVTVNAITSDGFTIVGTLANAFSERARVCPIVPVYSASNAAIIRKTSNDYAQVNFSFYEYGFQDPFLTEAATQTLEMFAGYPVLNKRAFGTDFQETLITGLEATDYGGQPSLRSRWDNSQFGRALSFLCNRTFNPDDWAWWKTFADYCRGSTNPFFMPTFRPDFEIHTAAVGGGSTIVIADTAYSTVFQGKEAFSTIAITKPDGTQHFATVTGVTTALGRDTLTFSPALPAGTWTGQTLGLLLKCRIADDTVSILHSASHSVVTINLRTVD
;
A
#
# COMPACT_ATOMS: atom_id res chain seq x y z
N MET A 1 27.47 -4.46 -26.71
CA MET A 1 26.41 -3.94 -25.84
C MET A 1 25.71 -5.15 -25.25
N SER A 2 25.59 -5.21 -23.94
CA SER A 2 24.81 -6.26 -23.29
C SER A 2 23.31 -5.94 -23.46
N PHE A 3 22.54 -6.85 -24.00
CA PHE A 3 21.07 -6.75 -24.07
C PHE A 3 20.39 -7.25 -22.79
N ASP A 4 21.15 -7.42 -21.72
CA ASP A 4 20.66 -7.99 -20.47
C ASP A 4 19.99 -6.95 -19.57
N ILE A 5 20.11 -5.65 -19.87
CA ILE A 5 19.56 -4.56 -19.08
C ILE A 5 18.75 -3.63 -19.95
N LEU A 6 17.51 -3.37 -19.55
CA LEU A 6 16.63 -2.40 -20.18
C LEU A 6 16.78 -1.05 -19.47
N LEU A 7 17.51 -0.12 -20.10
CA LEU A 7 17.89 1.18 -19.50
C LEU A 7 16.85 2.29 -19.65
N GLN A 8 15.78 2.06 -20.40
CA GLN A 8 14.75 3.08 -20.61
C GLN A 8 14.09 3.46 -19.29
N ASN A 9 14.07 4.77 -19.03
CA ASN A 9 13.27 5.33 -17.95
C ASN A 9 11.85 5.57 -18.49
N THR A 10 10.89 5.44 -17.60
CA THR A 10 9.51 5.83 -17.89
C THR A 10 9.38 7.33 -17.66
N GLU A 11 8.84 8.04 -18.63
CA GLU A 11 8.44 9.45 -18.45
C GLU A 11 7.01 9.56 -17.93
N THR A 12 6.32 8.44 -17.81
CA THR A 12 4.95 8.34 -17.32
C THR A 12 4.88 7.66 -15.96
N ASP A 13 3.72 7.73 -15.36
CA ASP A 13 3.41 7.00 -14.15
C ASP A 13 3.57 5.49 -14.34
N ILE A 14 4.11 4.84 -13.31
CA ILE A 14 4.27 3.38 -13.27
C ILE A 14 3.25 2.84 -12.28
N THR A 15 2.45 1.88 -12.72
CA THR A 15 1.61 1.10 -11.81
C THR A 15 2.36 -0.13 -11.36
N GLU A 16 2.61 -0.22 -10.06
CA GLU A 16 3.13 -1.43 -9.40
C GLU A 16 1.98 -2.17 -8.73
N ARG A 17 2.00 -3.50 -8.79
CA ARG A 17 1.03 -4.35 -8.09
C ARG A 17 1.75 -5.39 -7.26
N TRP A 18 1.32 -5.53 -6.03
CA TRP A 18 1.70 -6.61 -5.13
C TRP A 18 0.53 -7.59 -5.07
N VAL A 19 0.72 -8.78 -5.59
CA VAL A 19 -0.33 -9.80 -5.68
C VAL A 19 0.04 -10.95 -4.75
N HIS A 20 -0.67 -11.06 -3.65
CA HIS A 20 -0.60 -12.22 -2.76
C HIS A 20 -1.44 -13.37 -3.31
N SER A 21 -1.36 -14.51 -2.67
CA SER A 21 -2.21 -15.67 -2.99
C SER A 21 -2.79 -16.19 -1.69
N SER A 22 -4.10 -16.14 -1.57
CA SER A 22 -4.82 -16.70 -0.42
C SER A 22 -5.98 -17.56 -0.86
N GLU A 23 -6.35 -18.50 0.00
CA GLU A 23 -7.58 -19.28 -0.12
C GLU A 23 -8.57 -18.79 0.94
N THR A 24 -9.82 -18.61 0.52
CA THR A 24 -10.90 -18.18 1.41
C THR A 24 -11.92 -19.29 1.55
N LEU A 25 -12.10 -19.78 2.76
CA LEU A 25 -13.16 -20.71 3.13
C LEU A 25 -14.26 -19.90 3.82
N THR A 26 -15.43 -19.84 3.22
CA THR A 26 -16.59 -19.10 3.76
C THR A 26 -17.60 -20.09 4.33
N ALA A 27 -17.93 -19.94 5.60
CA ALA A 27 -19.00 -20.69 6.25
C ALA A 27 -20.37 -20.12 5.87
N ASP A 28 -21.43 -20.91 6.07
CA ASP A 28 -22.81 -20.51 5.76
C ASP A 28 -23.28 -19.24 6.48
N ASN A 29 -22.72 -18.95 7.66
CA ASN A 29 -23.03 -17.74 8.44
C ASN A 29 -22.22 -16.50 8.02
N GLY A 30 -21.46 -16.60 6.91
CA GLY A 30 -20.62 -15.51 6.39
C GLY A 30 -19.26 -15.38 7.05
N LYS A 31 -18.95 -16.18 8.09
CA LYS A 31 -17.60 -16.20 8.67
C LYS A 31 -16.60 -16.80 7.71
N GLU A 32 -15.44 -16.17 7.62
CA GLU A 32 -14.39 -16.55 6.70
C GLU A 32 -13.12 -16.99 7.44
N GLN A 33 -12.57 -18.08 6.97
CA GLN A 33 -11.20 -18.47 7.26
C GLN A 33 -10.35 -18.23 6.01
N ARG A 34 -9.21 -17.56 6.18
CA ARG A 34 -8.30 -17.28 5.08
C ARG A 34 -6.94 -17.86 5.37
N ILE A 35 -6.38 -18.48 4.37
CA ILE A 35 -5.08 -19.16 4.44
C ILE A 35 -4.18 -18.55 3.38
N SER A 36 -3.05 -17.98 3.80
CA SER A 36 -2.05 -17.50 2.85
C SER A 36 -1.38 -18.70 2.19
N LEU A 37 -1.42 -18.76 0.87
CA LEU A 37 -0.77 -19.81 0.07
C LEU A 37 0.66 -19.45 -0.31
N ALA A 38 1.05 -18.18 -0.18
CA ALA A 38 2.40 -17.71 -0.46
C ALA A 38 2.85 -16.73 0.63
N SER A 39 4.09 -16.88 1.08
CA SER A 39 4.68 -15.98 2.08
C SER A 39 5.00 -14.60 1.52
N LEU A 40 5.26 -14.50 0.22
CA LEU A 40 5.65 -13.28 -0.48
C LEU A 40 4.69 -12.97 -1.62
N PRO A 41 4.43 -11.68 -1.91
CA PRO A 41 3.65 -11.28 -3.07
C PRO A 41 4.45 -11.45 -4.36
N LYS A 42 3.75 -11.64 -5.46
CA LYS A 42 4.30 -11.45 -6.81
C LYS A 42 4.20 -9.99 -7.17
N ARG A 43 5.31 -9.40 -7.61
CA ARG A 43 5.32 -8.02 -8.09
C ARG A 43 5.15 -7.96 -9.60
N SER A 44 4.43 -6.95 -10.05
CA SER A 44 4.35 -6.60 -11.46
C SER A 44 4.33 -5.10 -11.66
N TRP A 45 4.82 -4.65 -12.79
CA TRP A 45 4.89 -3.23 -13.16
C TRP A 45 4.31 -3.04 -14.55
N SER A 46 3.53 -1.99 -14.72
CA SER A 46 2.99 -1.60 -16.02
C SER A 46 3.09 -0.09 -16.21
N GLY A 47 3.24 0.33 -17.44
CA GLY A 47 3.39 1.73 -17.80
C GLY A 47 3.72 1.90 -19.27
N SER A 48 4.30 3.05 -19.62
CA SER A 48 4.70 3.35 -21.00
C SER A 48 6.10 3.92 -21.03
N PHE A 49 6.87 3.52 -22.02
CA PHE A 49 8.11 4.16 -22.42
C PHE A 49 7.84 5.11 -23.58
N PHE A 50 8.45 6.28 -23.55
CA PHE A 50 8.46 7.22 -24.66
C PHE A 50 9.87 7.30 -25.22
N PHE A 51 9.99 7.20 -26.53
CA PHE A 51 11.24 7.24 -27.26
C PHE A 51 11.21 8.42 -28.23
N ASN A 52 12.26 9.23 -28.20
CA ASN A 52 12.46 10.37 -29.07
C ASN A 52 13.58 10.11 -30.10
N ASP A 53 14.17 8.91 -30.09
CA ASP A 53 15.25 8.52 -30.98
C ASP A 53 15.06 7.13 -31.54
N GLN A 54 15.27 6.99 -32.85
CA GLN A 54 15.18 5.72 -33.57
C GLN A 54 16.18 4.66 -33.06
N GLY A 55 17.33 5.09 -32.59
CA GLY A 55 18.35 4.19 -32.04
C GLY A 55 17.88 3.53 -30.75
N GLU A 56 17.21 4.29 -29.88
CA GLU A 56 16.62 3.78 -28.64
C GLU A 56 15.47 2.82 -28.93
N ILE A 57 14.59 3.16 -29.87
CA ILE A 57 13.49 2.28 -30.30
C ILE A 57 14.04 0.93 -30.81
N ARG A 58 15.07 0.97 -31.67
CA ARG A 58 15.69 -0.25 -32.20
C ARG A 58 16.34 -1.08 -31.10
N ARG A 59 17.03 -0.44 -30.15
CA ARG A 59 17.62 -1.12 -29.00
C ARG A 59 16.55 -1.81 -28.16
N HIS A 60 15.45 -1.11 -27.85
CA HIS A 60 14.34 -1.67 -27.08
C HIS A 60 13.75 -2.90 -27.78
N VAL A 61 13.43 -2.76 -29.07
CA VAL A 61 12.90 -3.86 -29.90
C VAL A 61 13.87 -5.03 -29.92
N ALA A 62 15.17 -4.79 -30.14
CA ALA A 62 16.18 -5.83 -30.17
C ALA A 62 16.30 -6.55 -28.82
N THR A 63 16.24 -5.81 -27.70
CA THR A 63 16.23 -6.39 -26.35
C THR A 63 15.02 -7.27 -26.15
N MET A 64 13.82 -6.81 -26.50
CA MET A 64 12.60 -7.60 -26.36
C MET A 64 12.63 -8.86 -27.24
N PHE A 65 13.10 -8.78 -28.49
CA PHE A 65 13.27 -9.95 -29.35
C PHE A 65 14.29 -10.95 -28.81
N HIS A 66 15.41 -10.44 -28.27
CA HIS A 66 16.46 -11.31 -27.72
C HIS A 66 16.01 -12.01 -26.43
N LYS A 67 15.17 -11.34 -25.63
CA LYS A 67 14.74 -11.79 -24.30
C LYS A 67 13.28 -12.26 -24.22
N PHE A 68 12.62 -12.51 -25.38
CA PHE A 68 11.20 -12.85 -25.41
C PHE A 68 10.82 -14.11 -24.62
N SER A 69 11.75 -15.03 -24.39
CA SER A 69 11.55 -16.29 -23.66
C SER A 69 12.39 -16.40 -22.38
N THR A 70 13.06 -15.32 -21.98
CA THR A 70 13.96 -15.31 -20.82
C THR A 70 13.74 -14.06 -19.97
N SER A 71 14.29 -14.05 -18.77
CA SER A 71 14.33 -12.85 -17.94
C SER A 71 15.38 -11.87 -18.44
N PHE A 72 15.17 -10.59 -18.12
CA PHE A 72 16.12 -9.50 -18.31
C PHE A 72 16.14 -8.60 -17.08
N ASN A 73 17.18 -7.82 -16.94
CA ASN A 73 17.37 -6.91 -15.82
C ASN A 73 16.70 -5.57 -16.08
N TRP A 74 15.89 -5.09 -15.15
CA TRP A 74 15.22 -3.82 -15.22
C TRP A 74 15.55 -2.96 -14.00
N PRO A 75 16.05 -1.72 -14.20
CA PRO A 75 16.23 -0.80 -13.08
C PRO A 75 14.89 -0.43 -12.46
N LEU A 76 14.76 -0.59 -11.17
CA LEU A 76 13.54 -0.27 -10.44
C LEU A 76 13.46 1.26 -10.22
N TRP A 77 12.97 1.97 -11.23
CA TRP A 77 12.91 3.44 -11.25
C TRP A 77 12.05 4.02 -10.12
N THR A 78 11.11 3.24 -9.61
CA THR A 78 10.24 3.61 -8.50
C THR A 78 11.00 3.71 -7.17
N GLU A 79 12.15 3.06 -7.07
CA GLU A 79 12.99 2.98 -5.87
C GLU A 79 14.35 3.69 -6.05
N GLN A 80 14.45 4.56 -7.05
CA GLN A 80 15.68 5.29 -7.31
C GLN A 80 16.05 6.25 -6.18
N THR A 81 17.34 6.36 -5.90
CA THR A 81 17.91 7.35 -5.00
C THR A 81 19.02 8.14 -5.72
N LYS A 82 19.56 9.18 -5.09
CA LYS A 82 20.69 9.96 -5.61
C LYS A 82 21.90 9.79 -4.71
N LEU A 83 23.08 9.90 -5.29
CA LEU A 83 24.29 10.05 -4.51
C LEU A 83 24.23 11.35 -3.69
N LYS A 84 24.72 11.30 -2.46
CA LYS A 84 24.87 12.47 -1.58
C LYS A 84 26.21 13.15 -1.76
N ALA A 85 27.19 12.45 -2.36
CA ALA A 85 28.53 12.95 -2.64
C ALA A 85 29.03 12.38 -3.96
N ALA A 86 29.91 13.12 -4.66
CA ALA A 86 30.60 12.63 -5.83
C ALA A 86 31.54 11.47 -5.47
N VAL A 87 31.64 10.49 -6.36
CA VAL A 87 32.53 9.33 -6.19
C VAL A 87 33.55 9.25 -7.31
N ALA A 88 34.78 8.93 -6.96
CA ALA A 88 35.87 8.81 -7.89
C ALA A 88 36.00 7.40 -8.49
N ILE A 89 36.71 7.26 -9.58
CA ILE A 89 37.16 5.96 -10.10
C ILE A 89 37.93 5.23 -9.01
N GLY A 90 37.72 3.93 -8.87
CA GLY A 90 38.34 3.10 -7.86
C GLY A 90 37.66 3.12 -6.49
N ALA A 91 36.62 3.93 -6.30
CA ALA A 91 35.84 3.91 -5.07
C ALA A 91 35.01 2.61 -4.96
N ASN A 92 34.80 2.13 -3.73
CA ASN A 92 33.96 0.97 -3.43
C ASN A 92 32.84 1.27 -2.42
N ALA A 93 32.80 2.50 -1.92
CA ALA A 93 31.75 2.96 -1.01
C ALA A 93 30.95 4.12 -1.66
N LEU A 94 29.64 4.06 -1.57
CA LEU A 94 28.73 5.03 -2.15
C LEU A 94 27.79 5.57 -1.08
N VAL A 95 27.70 6.89 -0.99
CA VAL A 95 26.85 7.58 0.00
C VAL A 95 25.55 7.97 -0.66
N CYS A 96 24.45 7.38 -0.21
CA CYS A 96 23.09 7.67 -0.69
C CYS A 96 22.05 7.34 0.39
N ASN A 97 20.80 7.69 0.15
CA ASN A 97 19.74 7.27 1.05
C ASN A 97 19.27 5.84 0.68
N THR A 98 19.55 4.88 1.54
CA THR A 98 19.17 3.48 1.35
C THR A 98 17.79 3.13 1.93
N THR A 99 17.25 3.94 2.83
CA THR A 99 15.98 3.70 3.52
C THR A 99 14.78 3.61 2.59
N ARG A 100 14.88 4.15 1.37
CA ARG A 100 13.78 4.19 0.38
C ARG A 100 14.00 3.27 -0.79
N SER A 101 15.15 2.65 -0.87
CA SER A 101 15.58 1.92 -2.04
C SER A 101 15.61 0.44 -1.73
N ASP A 102 15.11 -0.37 -2.64
CA ASP A 102 15.15 -1.83 -2.57
C ASP A 102 16.57 -2.37 -2.88
N LEU A 103 17.60 -1.66 -2.38
CA LEU A 103 18.98 -2.10 -2.45
C LEU A 103 19.19 -3.28 -1.50
N ARG A 104 19.84 -4.33 -1.97
CA ARG A 104 20.05 -5.57 -1.22
C ARG A 104 21.47 -6.06 -1.36
N GLU A 105 22.00 -6.64 -0.30
CA GLU A 105 23.29 -7.32 -0.33
C GLU A 105 23.25 -8.48 -1.33
N GLY A 106 24.28 -8.58 -2.15
CA GLY A 106 24.40 -9.56 -3.22
C GLY A 106 23.59 -9.24 -4.48
N ALA A 107 22.70 -8.25 -4.46
CA ALA A 107 21.90 -7.87 -5.63
C ALA A 107 22.64 -6.84 -6.51
N LEU A 108 22.13 -6.67 -7.72
CA LEU A 108 22.65 -5.69 -8.67
C LEU A 108 22.02 -4.31 -8.42
N ALA A 109 22.83 -3.28 -8.60
CA ALA A 109 22.39 -1.90 -8.68
C ALA A 109 23.01 -1.22 -9.89
N ILE A 110 22.39 -0.16 -10.39
CA ILE A 110 22.93 0.64 -11.48
C ILE A 110 23.11 2.08 -11.03
N LEU A 111 24.27 2.64 -11.38
CA LEU A 111 24.56 4.06 -11.29
C LEU A 111 24.34 4.68 -12.67
N LEU A 112 23.63 5.82 -12.74
CA LEU A 112 23.34 6.51 -13.99
C LEU A 112 23.60 8.01 -13.86
N GLU A 113 24.25 8.58 -14.84
CA GLU A 113 24.46 10.02 -14.99
C GLU A 113 24.46 10.41 -16.48
N GLY A 114 23.35 10.95 -16.96
CA GLY A 114 23.17 11.17 -18.40
C GLY A 114 23.19 9.86 -19.19
N THR A 115 24.11 9.74 -20.14
CA THR A 115 24.34 8.52 -20.94
C THR A 115 25.32 7.55 -20.32
N LYS A 116 26.03 7.97 -19.25
CA LYS A 116 27.00 7.15 -18.55
C LYS A 116 26.29 6.27 -17.52
N TYR A 117 26.59 5.00 -17.52
CA TYR A 117 26.09 4.07 -16.51
C TYR A 117 27.11 3.01 -16.12
N GLU A 118 26.96 2.46 -14.94
CA GLU A 118 27.76 1.34 -14.45
C GLU A 118 26.89 0.43 -13.57
N VAL A 119 26.97 -0.87 -13.81
CA VAL A 119 26.28 -1.89 -13.02
C VAL A 119 27.23 -2.44 -11.99
N VAL A 120 26.80 -2.48 -10.76
CA VAL A 120 27.58 -2.92 -9.60
C VAL A 120 26.82 -3.97 -8.81
N THR A 121 27.56 -4.83 -8.11
CA THR A 121 26.97 -5.74 -7.12
C THR A 121 27.09 -5.10 -5.74
N VAL A 122 25.99 -4.98 -5.04
CA VAL A 122 25.97 -4.47 -3.66
C VAL A 122 26.62 -5.49 -2.74
N ASN A 123 27.62 -5.05 -1.97
CA ASN A 123 28.34 -5.91 -1.02
C ASN A 123 27.72 -5.84 0.38
N ALA A 124 27.49 -4.63 0.88
CA ALA A 124 26.86 -4.41 2.19
C ALA A 124 26.12 -3.09 2.22
N ILE A 125 25.01 -3.02 2.95
CA ILE A 125 24.24 -1.81 3.18
C ILE A 125 24.68 -1.19 4.50
N THR A 126 24.90 0.13 4.50
CA THR A 126 25.31 0.91 5.67
C THR A 126 24.24 1.97 5.98
N SER A 127 24.32 2.60 7.15
CA SER A 127 23.43 3.69 7.56
C SER A 127 23.40 4.87 6.58
N ASP A 128 24.53 5.13 5.89
CA ASP A 128 24.68 6.30 5.03
C ASP A 128 24.78 5.96 3.54
N GLY A 129 24.70 4.67 3.17
CA GLY A 129 24.84 4.24 1.79
C GLY A 129 25.06 2.74 1.66
N PHE A 130 25.93 2.34 0.74
CA PHE A 130 26.29 0.94 0.53
C PHE A 130 27.71 0.81 -0.02
N THR A 131 28.27 -0.38 0.14
CA THR A 131 29.53 -0.77 -0.49
C THR A 131 29.27 -1.69 -1.67
N ILE A 132 30.22 -1.76 -2.62
CA ILE A 132 30.11 -2.62 -3.79
C ILE A 132 31.20 -3.69 -3.79
N VAL A 133 30.93 -4.78 -4.49
CA VAL A 133 31.95 -5.80 -4.79
C VAL A 133 32.86 -5.25 -5.87
N GLY A 134 34.17 -5.13 -5.58
CA GLY A 134 35.13 -4.49 -6.47
C GLY A 134 35.16 -2.97 -6.32
N THR A 135 35.45 -2.28 -7.40
CA THR A 135 35.60 -0.81 -7.44
C THR A 135 34.94 -0.25 -8.69
N LEU A 136 34.55 1.04 -8.65
CA LEU A 136 33.99 1.75 -9.79
C LEU A 136 35.00 1.94 -10.90
N ALA A 137 34.57 1.66 -12.13
CA ALA A 137 35.35 1.97 -13.34
C ALA A 137 35.16 3.42 -13.79
N ASN A 138 34.06 4.08 -13.38
CA ASN A 138 33.72 5.46 -13.75
C ASN A 138 33.56 6.33 -12.51
N ALA A 139 33.89 7.62 -12.66
CA ALA A 139 33.53 8.62 -11.65
C ALA A 139 32.09 9.09 -11.87
N PHE A 140 31.36 9.40 -10.78
CA PHE A 140 30.00 9.91 -10.81
C PHE A 140 29.86 11.12 -9.89
N SER A 141 29.05 12.09 -10.31
CA SER A 141 28.75 13.26 -9.50
C SER A 141 27.65 12.96 -8.46
N GLU A 142 27.42 13.88 -7.54
CA GLU A 142 26.30 13.83 -6.60
C GLU A 142 24.88 13.81 -7.26
N ARG A 143 24.83 14.09 -8.58
CA ARG A 143 23.58 14.04 -9.36
C ARG A 143 23.28 12.65 -9.90
N ALA A 144 24.23 11.74 -9.83
CA ALA A 144 24.03 10.38 -10.32
C ALA A 144 22.91 9.69 -9.54
N ARG A 145 22.09 8.97 -10.29
CA ARG A 145 21.01 8.16 -9.76
C ARG A 145 21.51 6.76 -9.48
N VAL A 146 21.03 6.19 -8.41
CA VAL A 146 21.26 4.80 -8.04
C VAL A 146 19.91 4.10 -8.05
N CYS A 147 19.79 3.03 -8.83
CA CYS A 147 18.57 2.24 -8.91
C CYS A 147 18.90 0.78 -8.59
N PRO A 148 18.14 0.11 -7.74
CA PRO A 148 18.16 -1.35 -7.65
C PRO A 148 17.81 -1.96 -9.00
N ILE A 149 18.38 -3.13 -9.31
CA ILE A 149 18.03 -3.89 -10.50
C ILE A 149 17.25 -5.13 -10.08
N VAL A 150 16.12 -5.34 -10.73
CA VAL A 150 15.30 -6.54 -10.54
C VAL A 150 15.25 -7.35 -11.83
N PRO A 151 15.37 -8.68 -11.76
CA PRO A 151 15.12 -9.54 -12.90
C PRO A 151 13.63 -9.58 -13.17
N VAL A 152 13.24 -9.34 -14.42
CA VAL A 152 11.83 -9.33 -14.85
C VAL A 152 11.64 -10.12 -16.14
N TYR A 153 10.41 -10.48 -16.43
CA TYR A 153 10.01 -11.02 -17.73
C TYR A 153 8.73 -10.31 -18.21
N SER A 154 8.54 -10.29 -19.51
CA SER A 154 7.32 -9.76 -20.14
C SER A 154 6.39 -10.93 -20.48
N ALA A 155 5.18 -10.93 -19.90
CA ALA A 155 4.17 -11.95 -20.17
C ALA A 155 3.14 -11.53 -21.21
N SER A 156 3.19 -10.30 -21.70
CA SER A 156 2.25 -9.76 -22.68
C SER A 156 2.97 -9.23 -23.90
N ASN A 157 2.26 -9.24 -25.05
CA ASN A 157 2.73 -8.59 -26.26
C ASN A 157 2.82 -7.08 -26.03
N ALA A 158 4.02 -6.52 -26.14
CA ALA A 158 4.21 -5.07 -26.10
C ALA A 158 3.69 -4.43 -27.39
N ALA A 159 2.72 -3.53 -27.26
CA ALA A 159 2.27 -2.74 -28.40
C ALA A 159 3.21 -1.54 -28.59
N ILE A 160 3.79 -1.41 -29.79
CA ILE A 160 4.61 -0.27 -30.18
C ILE A 160 3.74 0.67 -31.00
N ILE A 161 3.40 1.81 -30.44
CA ILE A 161 2.61 2.85 -31.11
C ILE A 161 3.60 3.87 -31.69
N ARG A 162 3.84 3.80 -32.99
CA ARG A 162 4.66 4.80 -33.68
C ARG A 162 3.79 5.98 -34.12
N LYS A 163 4.24 7.19 -33.79
CA LYS A 163 3.61 8.42 -34.27
C LYS A 163 4.07 8.72 -35.71
N THR A 164 3.39 9.65 -36.38
CA THR A 164 3.54 9.96 -37.82
C THR A 164 4.96 10.40 -38.21
N SER A 165 5.73 11.00 -37.30
CA SER A 165 7.18 11.14 -37.45
C SER A 165 7.83 9.88 -36.94
N ASN A 166 8.58 9.18 -37.74
CA ASN A 166 9.25 7.92 -37.38
C ASN A 166 10.21 8.02 -36.16
N ASP A 167 10.42 9.22 -35.63
CA ASP A 167 11.36 9.51 -34.55
C ASP A 167 10.73 9.44 -33.14
N TYR A 168 9.41 9.24 -33.07
CA TYR A 168 8.70 9.18 -31.80
C TYR A 168 7.89 7.88 -31.69
N ALA A 169 8.06 7.16 -30.61
CA ALA A 169 7.28 5.97 -30.31
C ALA A 169 6.89 5.89 -28.83
N GLN A 170 5.73 5.34 -28.58
CA GLN A 170 5.28 4.92 -27.26
C GLN A 170 5.19 3.40 -27.22
N VAL A 171 5.73 2.80 -26.19
CA VAL A 171 5.70 1.35 -25.96
C VAL A 171 5.10 1.09 -24.61
N ASN A 172 3.95 0.43 -24.57
CA ASN A 172 3.37 -0.04 -23.32
C ASN A 172 4.11 -1.29 -22.87
N PHE A 173 4.37 -1.38 -21.58
CA PHE A 173 5.00 -2.56 -20.99
C PHE A 173 4.18 -3.13 -19.85
N SER A 174 4.33 -4.43 -19.63
CA SER A 174 3.86 -5.13 -18.45
C SER A 174 4.94 -6.16 -18.08
N PHE A 175 5.62 -5.91 -16.97
CA PHE A 175 6.70 -6.74 -16.48
C PHE A 175 6.28 -7.44 -15.19
N TYR A 176 6.71 -8.68 -15.07
CA TYR A 176 6.54 -9.49 -13.87
C TYR A 176 7.91 -9.81 -13.30
N GLU A 177 8.02 -9.80 -11.99
CA GLU A 177 9.23 -10.17 -11.30
C GLU A 177 9.60 -11.64 -11.60
N TYR A 178 10.86 -11.85 -11.96
CA TYR A 178 11.41 -13.19 -12.16
C TYR A 178 12.13 -13.63 -10.90
N GLY A 179 11.57 -14.60 -10.20
CA GLY A 179 12.01 -15.00 -8.87
C GLY A 179 11.13 -14.40 -7.76
N PHE A 180 11.39 -14.81 -6.55
CA PHE A 180 10.67 -14.32 -5.38
C PHE A 180 11.63 -13.51 -4.53
N GLN A 181 11.59 -12.18 -4.66
CA GLN A 181 12.28 -11.28 -3.75
C GLN A 181 11.26 -10.70 -2.79
N ASP A 182 11.59 -10.70 -1.49
CA ASP A 182 10.75 -10.06 -0.50
C ASP A 182 10.77 -8.54 -0.68
N PRO A 183 9.71 -7.88 -1.13
CA PRO A 183 9.71 -6.44 -1.34
C PRO A 183 9.74 -5.64 -0.03
N PHE A 184 9.58 -6.30 1.11
CA PHE A 184 9.43 -5.68 2.43
C PHE A 184 10.65 -5.83 3.33
N LEU A 185 11.64 -6.65 2.93
CA LEU A 185 12.75 -7.08 3.77
C LEU A 185 13.54 -5.92 4.42
N THR A 186 13.69 -4.80 3.71
CA THR A 186 14.46 -3.64 4.21
C THR A 186 13.64 -2.72 5.10
N GLU A 187 12.32 -2.77 5.04
CA GLU A 187 11.43 -1.78 5.66
C GLU A 187 10.69 -2.33 6.88
N ALA A 188 10.32 -3.59 6.87
CA ALA A 188 9.52 -4.22 7.95
C ALA A 188 10.18 -4.14 9.34
N ALA A 189 11.51 -3.98 9.40
CA ALA A 189 12.24 -3.87 10.67
C ALA A 189 12.28 -2.43 11.24
N THR A 190 11.89 -1.41 10.47
CA THR A 190 12.13 0.00 10.82
C THR A 190 10.86 0.78 11.18
N GLN A 191 9.68 0.29 10.80
CA GLN A 191 8.42 0.98 11.03
C GLN A 191 7.55 0.28 12.07
N THR A 192 7.04 1.08 13.02
CA THR A 192 6.08 0.60 14.01
C THR A 192 4.67 0.97 13.59
N LEU A 193 3.81 -0.05 13.42
CA LEU A 193 2.39 0.17 13.18
C LEU A 193 1.70 0.48 14.52
N GLU A 194 0.77 1.42 14.50
CA GLU A 194 -0.11 1.64 15.65
C GLU A 194 -1.02 0.44 15.81
N MET A 195 -1.09 -0.12 17.02
CA MET A 195 -1.81 -1.35 17.30
C MET A 195 -3.01 -1.09 18.20
N PHE A 196 -4.13 -1.72 17.89
CA PHE A 196 -5.31 -1.76 18.77
C PHE A 196 -5.84 -3.20 18.84
N ALA A 197 -6.10 -3.70 20.04
CA ALA A 197 -6.58 -5.06 20.29
C ALA A 197 -5.80 -6.16 19.54
N GLY A 198 -4.48 -5.98 19.38
CA GLY A 198 -3.61 -6.95 18.69
C GLY A 198 -3.56 -6.84 17.15
N TYR A 199 -4.24 -5.87 16.58
CA TYR A 199 -4.24 -5.61 15.12
C TYR A 199 -3.75 -4.20 14.82
N PRO A 200 -3.08 -3.98 13.67
CA PRO A 200 -2.68 -2.64 13.27
C PRO A 200 -3.89 -1.77 12.92
N VAL A 201 -3.71 -0.47 13.07
CA VAL A 201 -4.71 0.51 12.69
C VAL A 201 -4.25 1.25 11.44
N LEU A 202 -5.07 1.23 10.39
CA LEU A 202 -4.90 2.08 9.23
C LEU A 202 -5.42 3.49 9.56
N ASN A 203 -4.57 4.28 10.21
CA ASN A 203 -4.90 5.63 10.68
C ASN A 203 -4.66 6.72 9.64
N LYS A 204 -4.35 6.36 8.40
CA LYS A 204 -4.14 7.30 7.29
C LYS A 204 -5.48 7.66 6.65
N ARG A 205 -5.66 8.96 6.36
CA ARG A 205 -6.85 9.43 5.65
C ARG A 205 -6.75 9.10 4.17
N ALA A 206 -7.84 8.59 3.62
CA ALA A 206 -7.93 8.36 2.18
C ALA A 206 -7.86 9.69 1.41
N PHE A 207 -7.27 9.62 0.22
CA PHE A 207 -7.16 10.73 -0.73
C PHE A 207 -8.36 10.69 -1.68
N GLY A 208 -9.00 11.86 -1.87
CA GLY A 208 -10.17 12.00 -2.75
C GLY A 208 -11.38 12.55 -2.00
N THR A 209 -12.34 13.04 -2.75
CA THR A 209 -13.56 13.65 -2.22
C THR A 209 -14.74 12.69 -2.18
N ASP A 210 -14.75 11.68 -3.05
CA ASP A 210 -15.86 10.76 -3.20
C ASP A 210 -15.46 9.34 -2.78
N PHE A 211 -16.19 8.80 -1.81
CA PHE A 211 -16.03 7.41 -1.37
C PHE A 211 -17.25 6.62 -1.81
N GLN A 212 -17.02 5.58 -2.58
CA GLN A 212 -18.06 4.61 -2.87
C GLN A 212 -18.05 3.55 -1.77
N GLU A 213 -19.18 3.45 -1.07
CA GLU A 213 -19.46 2.36 -0.14
C GLU A 213 -20.44 1.39 -0.76
N THR A 214 -20.12 0.12 -0.67
CA THR A 214 -21.01 -0.97 -1.09
C THR A 214 -21.48 -1.72 0.15
N LEU A 215 -22.78 -1.78 0.36
CA LEU A 215 -23.36 -2.61 1.41
C LEU A 215 -23.54 -4.04 0.89
N ILE A 216 -22.87 -4.98 1.53
CA ILE A 216 -22.94 -6.41 1.21
C ILE A 216 -23.81 -7.08 2.27
N THR A 217 -25.01 -7.52 1.88
CA THR A 217 -26.03 -7.96 2.84
C THR A 217 -26.13 -9.47 3.01
N GLY A 218 -25.50 -10.27 2.16
CA GLY A 218 -25.66 -11.75 2.19
C GLY A 218 -27.14 -12.19 2.09
N LEU A 219 -27.99 -11.36 1.49
CA LEU A 219 -29.42 -11.61 1.37
C LEU A 219 -29.70 -12.62 0.26
N GLU A 220 -30.36 -13.71 0.63
CA GLU A 220 -30.95 -14.66 -0.32
C GLU A 220 -32.42 -14.37 -0.49
N ALA A 221 -32.84 -14.12 -1.72
CA ALA A 221 -34.25 -13.98 -2.07
C ALA A 221 -34.72 -15.26 -2.82
N THR A 222 -35.66 -15.97 -2.27
CA THR A 222 -36.28 -17.14 -2.93
C THR A 222 -37.73 -16.81 -3.27
N ASP A 223 -38.06 -16.81 -4.55
CA ASP A 223 -39.42 -16.57 -5.04
C ASP A 223 -40.13 -17.92 -5.24
N TYR A 224 -41.20 -18.12 -4.48
CA TYR A 224 -42.09 -19.30 -4.59
C TYR A 224 -43.41 -18.97 -5.34
N GLY A 225 -43.41 -17.97 -6.22
CA GLY A 225 -44.57 -17.66 -7.07
C GLY A 225 -45.60 -16.73 -6.44
N GLY A 226 -45.17 -15.78 -5.60
CA GLY A 226 -46.09 -14.77 -5.05
C GLY A 226 -45.47 -13.77 -4.12
N GLN A 227 -44.85 -14.18 -3.04
CA GLN A 227 -44.06 -13.31 -2.17
C GLN A 227 -42.69 -13.87 -2.02
N PRO A 228 -41.63 -13.08 -2.28
CA PRO A 228 -40.27 -13.51 -2.07
C PRO A 228 -40.00 -13.75 -0.58
N SER A 229 -39.47 -14.92 -0.25
CA SER A 229 -38.91 -15.17 1.07
C SER A 229 -37.51 -14.59 1.12
N LEU A 230 -37.30 -13.64 2.02
CA LEU A 230 -36.01 -12.98 2.22
C LEU A 230 -35.32 -13.60 3.45
N ARG A 231 -34.13 -14.12 3.25
CA ARG A 231 -33.33 -14.69 4.33
C ARG A 231 -31.89 -14.13 4.24
N SER A 232 -31.39 -13.56 5.33
CA SER A 232 -29.95 -13.32 5.49
C SER A 232 -29.39 -14.39 6.40
N ARG A 233 -28.26 -14.99 5.99
CA ARG A 233 -27.50 -15.93 6.82
C ARG A 233 -26.46 -15.23 7.66
N TRP A 234 -26.23 -13.93 7.39
CA TRP A 234 -25.22 -13.13 8.07
C TRP A 234 -25.85 -12.35 9.23
N ASP A 235 -25.15 -12.29 10.33
CA ASP A 235 -25.57 -11.54 11.51
C ASP A 235 -25.50 -10.03 11.27
N ASN A 236 -24.57 -9.59 10.41
CA ASN A 236 -24.36 -8.18 10.08
C ASN A 236 -24.10 -8.00 8.59
N SER A 237 -24.49 -6.83 8.06
CA SER A 237 -24.06 -6.38 6.75
C SER A 237 -22.59 -6.00 6.79
N GLN A 238 -21.86 -6.31 5.73
CA GLN A 238 -20.49 -5.91 5.55
C GLN A 238 -20.40 -4.67 4.66
N PHE A 239 -19.41 -3.82 4.89
CA PHE A 239 -19.13 -2.68 4.04
C PHE A 239 -17.91 -2.98 3.17
N GLY A 240 -18.06 -2.77 1.86
CA GLY A 240 -16.97 -2.75 0.90
C GLY A 240 -16.63 -1.31 0.52
N ARG A 241 -15.33 -0.98 0.45
CA ARG A 241 -14.83 0.33 0.04
C ARG A 241 -13.60 0.19 -0.83
N ALA A 242 -13.52 0.97 -1.90
CA ALA A 242 -12.29 1.19 -2.64
C ALA A 242 -11.68 2.51 -2.18
N LEU A 243 -10.49 2.48 -1.62
CA LEU A 243 -9.82 3.65 -1.06
C LEU A 243 -8.45 3.86 -1.69
N SER A 244 -8.13 5.11 -1.96
CA SER A 244 -6.81 5.53 -2.42
C SER A 244 -6.15 6.41 -1.37
N PHE A 245 -4.86 6.21 -1.15
CA PHE A 245 -4.07 6.91 -0.15
C PHE A 245 -2.87 7.55 -0.81
N LEU A 246 -2.66 8.82 -0.53
CA LEU A 246 -1.48 9.53 -0.99
C LEU A 246 -0.27 9.13 -0.13
N CYS A 247 0.77 8.66 -0.80
CA CYS A 247 2.07 8.39 -0.19
C CYS A 247 3.11 9.36 -0.74
N ASN A 248 3.63 10.21 0.11
CA ASN A 248 4.58 11.24 -0.28
C ASN A 248 6.03 10.73 -0.17
N ARG A 249 6.48 9.95 -1.17
CA ARG A 249 7.82 9.35 -1.18
C ARG A 249 8.97 10.35 -1.13
N THR A 250 8.77 11.53 -1.73
CA THR A 250 9.87 12.50 -1.91
C THR A 250 10.14 13.29 -0.64
N PHE A 251 9.11 13.71 0.06
CA PHE A 251 9.23 14.59 1.22
C PHE A 251 9.11 13.83 2.55
N ASN A 252 8.44 12.68 2.55
CA ASN A 252 8.33 11.82 3.73
C ASN A 252 8.62 10.35 3.37
N PRO A 253 9.88 9.89 3.51
CA PRO A 253 10.29 8.51 3.20
C PRO A 253 9.64 7.48 4.11
N ASP A 254 9.40 7.88 5.36
CA ASP A 254 8.83 6.97 6.36
C ASP A 254 7.39 6.59 6.00
N ASP A 255 6.72 7.41 5.20
CA ASP A 255 5.38 7.10 4.70
C ASP A 255 5.38 5.91 3.74
N TRP A 256 6.39 5.81 2.86
CA TRP A 256 6.55 4.66 1.97
C TRP A 256 6.92 3.38 2.74
N ALA A 257 7.87 3.50 3.68
CA ALA A 257 8.26 2.40 4.55
C ALA A 257 7.09 1.90 5.39
N TRP A 258 6.25 2.81 5.89
CA TRP A 258 5.02 2.46 6.60
C TRP A 258 4.06 1.64 5.74
N TRP A 259 3.85 2.03 4.47
CA TRP A 259 2.99 1.29 3.56
C TRP A 259 3.52 -0.12 3.25
N LYS A 260 4.83 -0.26 3.08
CA LYS A 260 5.47 -1.58 2.92
C LYS A 260 5.24 -2.45 4.16
N THR A 261 5.49 -1.91 5.36
CA THR A 261 5.29 -2.64 6.62
C THR A 261 3.81 -3.04 6.81
N PHE A 262 2.89 -2.14 6.47
CA PHE A 262 1.45 -2.43 6.55
C PHE A 262 1.03 -3.51 5.55
N ALA A 263 1.52 -3.47 4.32
CA ALA A 263 1.23 -4.47 3.30
C ALA A 263 1.81 -5.85 3.66
N ASP A 264 3.03 -5.88 4.23
CA ASP A 264 3.63 -7.13 4.74
C ASP A 264 2.79 -7.75 5.86
N TYR A 265 2.31 -6.92 6.80
CA TYR A 265 1.40 -7.40 7.82
C TYR A 265 0.12 -7.98 7.21
N CYS A 266 -0.53 -7.25 6.31
CA CYS A 266 -1.82 -7.65 5.73
C CYS A 266 -1.73 -8.95 4.91
N ARG A 267 -0.62 -9.19 4.22
CA ARG A 267 -0.42 -10.34 3.31
C ARG A 267 -1.62 -10.55 2.38
N GLY A 268 -1.94 -9.49 1.63
CA GLY A 268 -3.17 -9.44 0.84
C GLY A 268 -4.40 -9.46 1.72
N SER A 269 -5.31 -10.37 1.46
CA SER A 269 -6.58 -10.49 2.17
C SER A 269 -6.52 -11.33 3.46
N THR A 270 -5.32 -11.78 3.89
CA THR A 270 -5.20 -12.77 4.97
C THR A 270 -5.41 -12.16 6.35
N ASN A 271 -4.67 -11.11 6.70
CA ASN A 271 -4.68 -10.56 8.04
C ASN A 271 -5.61 -9.36 8.17
N PRO A 272 -6.44 -9.30 9.21
CA PRO A 272 -7.32 -8.16 9.45
C PRO A 272 -6.55 -7.00 10.11
N PHE A 273 -7.12 -5.80 10.01
CA PHE A 273 -6.67 -4.57 10.63
C PHE A 273 -7.86 -3.70 11.00
N PHE A 274 -7.66 -2.69 11.82
CA PHE A 274 -8.68 -1.70 12.11
C PHE A 274 -8.55 -0.47 11.22
N MET A 275 -9.69 0.15 10.87
CA MET A 275 -9.74 1.41 10.17
C MET A 275 -10.84 2.31 10.73
N PRO A 276 -10.51 3.55 11.15
CA PRO A 276 -11.52 4.55 11.50
C PRO A 276 -12.36 4.93 10.27
N THR A 277 -13.62 5.24 10.47
CA THR A 277 -14.48 5.77 9.39
C THR A 277 -14.06 7.18 8.95
N PHE A 278 -13.27 7.88 9.77
CA PHE A 278 -12.83 9.27 9.59
C PHE A 278 -13.96 10.29 9.45
N ARG A 279 -15.16 9.93 9.87
CA ARG A 279 -16.34 10.78 9.87
C ARG A 279 -17.03 10.74 11.24
N PRO A 280 -17.86 11.74 11.57
CA PRO A 280 -18.69 11.72 12.76
C PRO A 280 -19.89 10.79 12.51
N ASP A 281 -19.74 9.50 12.84
CA ASP A 281 -20.86 8.55 12.72
C ASP A 281 -21.92 8.79 13.80
N PHE A 282 -21.54 9.45 14.90
CA PHE A 282 -22.42 9.82 15.99
C PHE A 282 -22.26 11.30 16.37
N GLU A 283 -23.38 11.98 16.58
CA GLU A 283 -23.38 13.34 17.11
C GLU A 283 -23.14 13.31 18.63
N ILE A 284 -22.14 14.03 19.09
CA ILE A 284 -21.77 14.07 20.51
C ILE A 284 -22.62 15.12 21.23
N HIS A 285 -23.40 14.72 22.24
CA HIS A 285 -24.09 15.63 23.14
C HIS A 285 -23.20 16.09 24.29
N THR A 286 -22.50 15.17 24.95
CA THR A 286 -21.53 15.48 26.00
C THR A 286 -20.22 14.78 25.68
N ALA A 287 -19.20 15.60 25.47
CA ALA A 287 -17.86 15.12 25.14
C ALA A 287 -17.22 14.39 26.33
N ALA A 288 -16.41 13.39 25.99
CA ALA A 288 -15.59 12.73 26.99
C ALA A 288 -14.48 13.65 27.50
N VAL A 289 -14.19 13.60 28.78
CA VAL A 289 -13.09 14.37 29.39
C VAL A 289 -11.81 13.54 29.44
N GLY A 290 -10.65 14.17 29.45
CA GLY A 290 -9.38 13.47 29.59
C GLY A 290 -9.33 12.66 30.90
N GLY A 291 -8.90 11.41 30.80
CA GLY A 291 -8.98 10.41 31.86
C GLY A 291 -10.35 9.75 32.04
N GLY A 292 -11.37 10.22 31.31
CA GLY A 292 -12.73 9.64 31.36
C GLY A 292 -12.91 8.47 30.40
N SER A 293 -13.94 7.66 30.66
CA SER A 293 -14.31 6.48 29.89
C SER A 293 -15.77 6.51 29.43
N THR A 294 -16.40 7.69 29.42
CA THR A 294 -17.81 7.85 29.02
C THR A 294 -17.97 9.00 28.02
N ILE A 295 -18.87 8.83 27.07
CA ILE A 295 -19.30 9.84 26.10
C ILE A 295 -20.81 9.73 25.90
N VAL A 296 -21.50 10.88 25.78
CA VAL A 296 -22.96 10.88 25.54
C VAL A 296 -23.21 11.33 24.11
N ILE A 297 -23.94 10.49 23.35
CA ILE A 297 -24.39 10.82 22.00
C ILE A 297 -25.81 11.42 22.03
N ALA A 298 -26.15 12.17 20.99
CA ALA A 298 -27.37 13.00 20.96
C ALA A 298 -28.65 12.17 20.78
N ASP A 299 -28.54 10.93 20.38
CA ASP A 299 -29.65 10.03 20.07
C ASP A 299 -29.46 8.63 20.67
N THR A 300 -30.32 7.68 20.29
CA THR A 300 -30.26 6.26 20.67
C THR A 300 -29.82 5.36 19.52
N ALA A 301 -29.08 5.90 18.55
CA ALA A 301 -28.68 5.16 17.35
C ALA A 301 -27.77 3.98 17.71
N TYR A 302 -26.88 4.15 18.70
CA TYR A 302 -25.96 3.07 19.06
C TYR A 302 -26.70 1.91 19.74
N SER A 303 -27.55 2.17 20.74
CA SER A 303 -28.30 1.13 21.45
C SER A 303 -29.31 0.43 20.55
N THR A 304 -29.88 1.15 19.58
CA THR A 304 -30.90 0.62 18.68
C THR A 304 -30.34 -0.23 17.55
N VAL A 305 -29.17 0.18 16.97
CA VAL A 305 -28.66 -0.39 15.72
C VAL A 305 -27.41 -1.23 15.94
N PHE A 306 -26.49 -0.79 16.82
CA PHE A 306 -25.13 -1.32 16.88
C PHE A 306 -24.86 -2.15 18.14
N GLN A 307 -25.59 -1.92 19.23
CA GLN A 307 -25.37 -2.63 20.49
C GLN A 307 -25.50 -4.15 20.32
N GLY A 308 -24.53 -4.89 20.87
CA GLY A 308 -24.52 -6.36 20.81
C GLY A 308 -23.94 -6.91 19.49
N LYS A 309 -23.56 -6.06 18.57
CA LYS A 309 -22.91 -6.47 17.30
C LYS A 309 -21.39 -6.28 17.43
N GLU A 310 -20.64 -7.38 17.34
CA GLU A 310 -19.19 -7.38 17.52
C GLU A 310 -18.48 -6.43 16.53
N ALA A 311 -18.92 -6.41 15.28
CA ALA A 311 -18.35 -5.59 14.22
C ALA A 311 -18.41 -4.07 14.50
N PHE A 312 -19.30 -3.63 15.41
CA PHE A 312 -19.50 -2.22 15.75
C PHE A 312 -19.20 -1.91 17.21
N SER A 313 -18.51 -2.81 17.89
CA SER A 313 -18.16 -2.66 19.32
C SER A 313 -17.00 -1.70 19.55
N THR A 314 -16.32 -1.24 18.49
CA THR A 314 -15.12 -0.41 18.60
C THR A 314 -15.34 0.97 18.00
N ILE A 315 -14.77 1.99 18.64
CA ILE A 315 -14.93 3.41 18.33
C ILE A 315 -13.59 4.12 18.18
N ALA A 316 -13.59 5.18 17.41
CA ALA A 316 -12.48 6.12 17.27
C ALA A 316 -12.94 7.51 17.72
N ILE A 317 -12.28 8.07 18.71
CA ILE A 317 -12.49 9.45 19.18
C ILE A 317 -11.34 10.28 18.62
N THR A 318 -11.70 11.26 17.78
CA THR A 318 -10.70 12.05 17.04
C THR A 318 -10.78 13.51 17.43
N LYS A 319 -9.63 14.12 17.76
CA LYS A 319 -9.51 15.56 17.99
C LYS A 319 -9.41 16.35 16.68
N PRO A 320 -9.66 17.66 16.69
CA PRO A 320 -9.47 18.52 15.53
C PRO A 320 -8.03 18.53 14.98
N ASP A 321 -7.03 18.29 15.82
CA ASP A 321 -5.62 18.18 15.43
C ASP A 321 -5.26 16.86 14.75
N GLY A 322 -6.23 15.94 14.64
CA GLY A 322 -6.04 14.62 14.06
C GLY A 322 -5.60 13.52 15.06
N THR A 323 -5.34 13.87 16.31
CA THR A 323 -5.03 12.88 17.36
C THR A 323 -6.22 11.95 17.56
N GLN A 324 -5.98 10.66 17.55
CA GLN A 324 -7.01 9.62 17.67
C GLN A 324 -6.84 8.83 18.97
N HIS A 325 -7.95 8.37 19.50
CA HIS A 325 -8.01 7.39 20.58
C HIS A 325 -8.97 6.28 20.18
N PHE A 326 -8.51 5.05 20.26
CA PHE A 326 -9.29 3.87 19.91
C PHE A 326 -9.74 3.15 21.19
N ALA A 327 -11.00 2.77 21.23
CA ALA A 327 -11.58 2.14 22.41
C ALA A 327 -12.67 1.12 22.02
N THR A 328 -12.89 0.17 22.91
CA THR A 328 -14.01 -0.78 22.83
C THR A 328 -15.14 -0.30 23.71
N VAL A 329 -16.36 -0.26 23.20
CA VAL A 329 -17.56 0.04 23.98
C VAL A 329 -17.86 -1.15 24.88
N THR A 330 -17.83 -0.92 26.18
CA THR A 330 -18.04 -1.95 27.21
C THR A 330 -19.43 -1.90 27.83
N GLY A 331 -20.15 -0.80 27.64
CA GLY A 331 -21.50 -0.64 28.15
C GLY A 331 -22.24 0.50 27.47
N VAL A 332 -23.56 0.39 27.44
CA VAL A 332 -24.47 1.42 26.92
C VAL A 332 -25.62 1.59 27.90
N THR A 333 -25.92 2.83 28.24
CA THR A 333 -27.10 3.18 29.03
C THR A 333 -27.88 4.26 28.32
N THR A 334 -29.21 4.04 28.18
CA THR A 334 -30.10 4.98 27.50
C THR A 334 -30.93 5.74 28.50
N ALA A 335 -30.88 7.07 28.45
CA ALA A 335 -31.69 7.95 29.27
C ALA A 335 -32.07 9.23 28.51
N LEU A 336 -33.29 9.70 28.64
CA LEU A 336 -33.75 10.95 28.01
C LEU A 336 -33.59 10.98 26.49
N GLY A 337 -33.73 9.82 25.82
CA GLY A 337 -33.55 9.73 24.37
C GLY A 337 -32.11 9.82 23.89
N ARG A 338 -31.13 9.55 24.74
CA ARG A 338 -29.69 9.61 24.47
C ARG A 338 -28.99 8.37 24.97
N ASP A 339 -27.94 7.97 24.28
CA ASP A 339 -27.07 6.88 24.72
C ASP A 339 -25.81 7.43 25.40
N THR A 340 -25.48 6.87 26.54
CA THR A 340 -24.19 7.04 27.20
C THR A 340 -23.36 5.80 26.94
N LEU A 341 -22.28 5.96 26.18
CA LEU A 341 -21.34 4.89 25.87
C LEU A 341 -20.25 4.88 26.93
N THR A 342 -20.06 3.72 27.55
CA THR A 342 -18.87 3.44 28.39
C THR A 342 -17.87 2.67 27.55
N PHE A 343 -16.59 3.05 27.60
CA PHE A 343 -15.55 2.47 26.76
C PHE A 343 -14.24 2.21 27.52
N SER A 344 -13.41 1.34 26.96
CA SER A 344 -12.09 1.00 27.46
C SER A 344 -11.10 0.84 26.28
N PRO A 345 -9.86 1.35 26.40
CA PRO A 345 -9.30 2.12 27.53
C PRO A 345 -9.91 3.53 27.65
N ALA A 346 -9.78 4.12 28.84
CA ALA A 346 -10.16 5.50 29.09
C ALA A 346 -9.33 6.47 28.23
N LEU A 347 -9.86 7.67 27.95
CA LEU A 347 -9.10 8.70 27.24
C LEU A 347 -7.81 9.03 27.98
N PRO A 348 -6.71 9.29 27.27
CA PRO A 348 -5.51 9.84 27.88
C PRO A 348 -5.82 11.15 28.62
N ALA A 349 -5.10 11.40 29.71
CA ALA A 349 -5.21 12.67 30.43
C ALA A 349 -4.91 13.85 29.48
N GLY A 350 -5.57 14.98 29.72
CA GLY A 350 -5.40 16.19 28.92
C GLY A 350 -6.70 16.74 28.35
N THR A 351 -6.59 17.75 27.48
CA THR A 351 -7.74 18.41 26.89
C THR A 351 -8.24 17.67 25.64
N TRP A 352 -9.52 17.33 25.65
CA TRP A 352 -10.22 16.66 24.57
C TRP A 352 -11.44 17.46 24.11
N THR A 353 -11.23 18.68 23.58
CA THR A 353 -12.30 19.55 23.07
C THR A 353 -12.46 19.39 21.57
N GLY A 354 -13.70 19.64 21.05
CA GLY A 354 -13.99 19.55 19.61
C GLY A 354 -13.86 18.14 19.04
N GLN A 355 -14.10 17.12 19.85
CA GLN A 355 -14.01 15.70 19.46
C GLN A 355 -15.06 15.35 18.40
N THR A 356 -14.70 14.40 17.54
CA THR A 356 -15.65 13.65 16.72
C THR A 356 -15.64 12.18 17.14
N LEU A 357 -16.80 11.54 17.07
CA LEU A 357 -16.97 10.14 17.40
C LEU A 357 -17.33 9.36 16.13
N GLY A 358 -16.49 8.44 15.74
CA GLY A 358 -16.71 7.54 14.62
C GLY A 358 -16.57 6.07 15.02
N LEU A 359 -17.00 5.19 14.16
CA LEU A 359 -16.73 3.76 14.29
C LEU A 359 -15.29 3.44 13.92
N LEU A 360 -14.74 2.47 14.60
CA LEU A 360 -13.46 1.85 14.27
C LEU A 360 -13.77 0.44 13.74
N LEU A 361 -13.74 0.26 12.42
CA LEU A 361 -14.17 -0.97 11.78
C LEU A 361 -13.01 -1.94 11.64
N LYS A 362 -13.23 -3.20 11.96
CA LYS A 362 -12.29 -4.28 11.64
C LYS A 362 -12.45 -4.63 10.17
N CYS A 363 -11.36 -4.53 9.42
CA CYS A 363 -11.35 -4.66 7.97
C CYS A 363 -10.32 -5.68 7.51
N ARG A 364 -10.46 -6.13 6.27
CA ARG A 364 -9.41 -6.80 5.48
C ARG A 364 -9.32 -6.17 4.10
N ILE A 365 -8.21 -6.36 3.44
CA ILE A 365 -8.12 -6.12 2.00
C ILE A 365 -9.05 -7.16 1.34
N ALA A 366 -9.96 -6.70 0.48
CA ALA A 366 -11.02 -7.54 -0.08
C ALA A 366 -10.50 -8.59 -1.08
N ASP A 367 -9.45 -8.21 -1.80
CA ASP A 367 -8.73 -9.03 -2.77
C ASP A 367 -7.25 -9.16 -2.38
N ASP A 368 -6.51 -10.01 -3.06
CA ASP A 368 -5.09 -10.23 -2.75
C ASP A 368 -4.16 -9.19 -3.41
N THR A 369 -4.71 -8.09 -3.94
CA THR A 369 -3.96 -7.13 -4.73
C THR A 369 -3.87 -5.77 -4.05
N VAL A 370 -2.66 -5.25 -3.90
CA VAL A 370 -2.39 -3.85 -3.59
C VAL A 370 -1.88 -3.18 -4.86
N SER A 371 -2.55 -2.13 -5.31
CA SER A 371 -2.18 -1.38 -6.52
C SER A 371 -1.57 -0.03 -6.14
N ILE A 372 -0.43 0.29 -6.72
CA ILE A 372 0.33 1.49 -6.41
C ILE A 372 0.65 2.22 -7.71
N LEU A 373 0.15 3.43 -7.84
CA LEU A 373 0.48 4.32 -8.94
C LEU A 373 1.63 5.23 -8.53
N HIS A 374 2.79 5.04 -9.11
CA HIS A 374 3.97 5.86 -8.87
C HIS A 374 4.07 6.99 -9.87
N SER A 375 3.93 8.21 -9.39
CA SER A 375 4.23 9.43 -10.13
C SER A 375 5.62 9.97 -9.75
N ALA A 376 6.08 11.04 -10.40
CA ALA A 376 7.43 11.58 -10.20
C ALA A 376 7.74 11.94 -8.74
N SER A 377 6.78 12.47 -7.98
CA SER A 377 6.98 12.99 -6.62
C SER A 377 6.22 12.24 -5.54
N HIS A 378 5.19 11.49 -5.89
CA HIS A 378 4.32 10.80 -4.93
C HIS A 378 3.88 9.45 -5.47
N SER A 379 3.28 8.67 -4.62
CA SER A 379 2.59 7.42 -5.00
C SER A 379 1.16 7.46 -4.47
N VAL A 380 0.28 6.80 -5.17
CA VAL A 380 -1.10 6.57 -4.73
C VAL A 380 -1.28 5.07 -4.50
N VAL A 381 -1.49 4.69 -3.27
CA VAL A 381 -1.77 3.30 -2.88
C VAL A 381 -3.28 3.09 -2.91
N THR A 382 -3.75 2.16 -3.71
CA THR A 382 -5.18 1.83 -3.82
C THR A 382 -5.41 0.42 -3.30
N ILE A 383 -6.36 0.31 -2.38
CA ILE A 383 -6.79 -0.95 -1.77
C ILE A 383 -8.31 -1.04 -1.75
N ASN A 384 -8.83 -2.21 -2.02
CA ASN A 384 -10.23 -2.55 -1.82
C ASN A 384 -10.37 -3.15 -0.42
N LEU A 385 -11.25 -2.59 0.37
CA LEU A 385 -11.47 -3.00 1.76
C LEU A 385 -12.83 -3.65 1.92
N ARG A 386 -12.89 -4.59 2.86
CA ARG A 386 -14.14 -5.18 3.35
C ARG A 386 -14.09 -5.30 4.87
N THR A 387 -15.20 -4.94 5.52
CA THR A 387 -15.35 -5.21 6.96
C THR A 387 -15.48 -6.71 7.21
N VAL A 388 -14.98 -7.15 8.35
CA VAL A 388 -15.04 -8.55 8.81
C VAL A 388 -15.53 -8.60 10.26
N ASP A 389 -16.18 -9.68 10.58
CA ASP A 389 -16.62 -9.97 11.95
C ASP A 389 -15.47 -10.47 12.82
#